data_10e6f2abd7881a041826fce689de18b1
#
_entry.id   10e6f2abd7881a041826fce689de18b1
#
_cell.length_a   1.000
_cell.length_b   1.000
_cell.length_c   1.000
_cell.angle_alpha   90.00
_cell.angle_beta   90.00
_cell.angle_gamma   90.00
#
_symmetry.space_group_name_H-M   'P 1'
#
loop_
_entity.id
_entity.type
_entity.pdbx_description
1 polymer ?
#
loop_
_entity_poly.entity_id
_entity_poly.type
_entity_poly.pdbx_seq_one_letter_code
_entity_poly.pdbx_strand_id
1 'polypeptide(L)'
;MHEGTRSAPTPAAQAVLVCGAPGSGKSTVGRLLAARLPAALLDLDTATASLTAVIGRLHGTDDLDDPELARLTRAARYETLTRLAEDNLAAGVCAVMVAPFTTERRDPRAWEALRRRLDRVAAGTTMVWLRISGDDVLSRVQQRGAGRDVAKLRREWLAGLDLEPPAVAHVEVDALLAPAAIAEEVLSALPPGRRS
;
A
#
# COMPACT_ATOMS: atom_id res chain seq x y z
N MET A 1 -12.49 -17.74 -45.64
CA MET A 1 -12.76 -18.17 -44.25
C MET A 1 -11.70 -17.52 -43.36
N HIS A 2 -12.06 -16.43 -42.66
CA HIS A 2 -11.20 -15.82 -41.65
C HIS A 2 -11.58 -16.46 -40.33
N GLU A 3 -10.71 -17.34 -39.81
CA GLU A 3 -10.79 -17.78 -38.42
C GLU A 3 -10.46 -16.59 -37.51
N GLY A 4 -11.50 -16.09 -36.86
CA GLY A 4 -11.33 -15.08 -35.82
C GLY A 4 -10.52 -15.65 -34.65
N THR A 5 -9.32 -15.19 -34.49
CA THR A 5 -8.49 -15.45 -33.31
C THR A 5 -9.27 -15.01 -32.08
N ARG A 6 -9.87 -15.96 -31.36
CA ARG A 6 -10.47 -15.68 -30.05
C ARG A 6 -9.35 -15.22 -29.14
N SER A 7 -9.32 -13.93 -28.86
CA SER A 7 -8.45 -13.37 -27.81
C SER A 7 -8.73 -14.13 -26.51
N ALA A 8 -7.68 -14.62 -25.85
CA ALA A 8 -7.84 -15.22 -24.53
C ALA A 8 -8.52 -14.21 -23.59
N PRO A 9 -9.46 -14.64 -22.74
CA PRO A 9 -10.13 -13.74 -21.84
C PRO A 9 -9.10 -13.05 -20.95
N THR A 10 -9.11 -11.74 -20.96
CA THR A 10 -8.26 -10.92 -20.09
C THR A 10 -8.60 -11.27 -18.62
N PRO A 11 -7.62 -11.62 -17.79
CA PRO A 11 -7.90 -11.86 -16.38
C PRO A 11 -8.54 -10.62 -15.78
N ALA A 12 -9.60 -10.81 -14.99
CA ALA A 12 -10.32 -9.68 -14.40
C ALA A 12 -9.40 -8.91 -13.45
N ALA A 13 -9.40 -7.58 -13.56
CA ALA A 13 -8.52 -6.70 -12.79
C ALA A 13 -8.70 -6.87 -11.27
N GLN A 14 -7.62 -6.90 -10.52
CA GLN A 14 -7.59 -7.07 -9.06
C GLN A 14 -6.94 -5.87 -8.38
N ALA A 15 -7.40 -5.57 -7.17
CA ALA A 15 -6.76 -4.59 -6.28
C ALA A 15 -5.94 -5.31 -5.20
N VAL A 16 -4.67 -4.93 -5.04
CA VAL A 16 -3.77 -5.43 -4.00
C VAL A 16 -3.30 -4.27 -3.15
N LEU A 17 -3.66 -4.25 -1.87
CA LEU A 17 -3.30 -3.20 -0.92
C LEU A 17 -2.12 -3.66 -0.09
N VAL A 18 -0.95 -3.08 -0.29
CA VAL A 18 0.27 -3.40 0.47
C VAL A 18 0.42 -2.44 1.63
N CYS A 19 0.29 -2.96 2.85
CA CYS A 19 0.38 -2.20 4.10
C CYS A 19 1.49 -2.73 5.02
N GLY A 20 1.76 -1.99 6.10
CA GLY A 20 2.78 -2.31 7.11
C GLY A 20 3.45 -1.05 7.65
N ALA A 21 4.33 -1.21 8.63
CA ALA A 21 5.03 -0.12 9.29
C ALA A 21 5.96 0.66 8.35
N PRO A 22 6.37 1.89 8.70
CA PRO A 22 7.48 2.57 8.06
C PRO A 22 8.72 1.66 8.02
N GLY A 23 9.44 1.64 6.90
CA GLY A 23 10.63 0.78 6.76
C GLY A 23 10.37 -0.72 6.49
N SER A 24 9.11 -1.19 6.47
CA SER A 24 8.80 -2.61 6.17
C SER A 24 9.10 -3.02 4.73
N GLY A 25 9.34 -2.09 3.81
CA GLY A 25 9.63 -2.41 2.41
C GLY A 25 8.43 -2.36 1.47
N LYS A 26 7.30 -1.78 1.90
CA LYS A 26 6.06 -1.67 1.11
C LYS A 26 6.27 -1.22 -0.33
N SER A 27 6.97 -0.11 -0.55
CA SER A 27 7.19 0.44 -1.89
C SER A 27 8.05 -0.48 -2.77
N THR A 28 9.01 -1.19 -2.18
CA THR A 28 9.83 -2.17 -2.91
C THR A 28 9.01 -3.38 -3.34
N VAL A 29 8.24 -3.94 -2.41
CA VAL A 29 7.35 -5.07 -2.67
C VAL A 29 6.25 -4.66 -3.66
N GLY A 30 5.66 -3.47 -3.48
CA GLY A 30 4.65 -2.93 -4.38
C GLY A 30 5.14 -2.83 -5.83
N ARG A 31 6.37 -2.36 -6.06
CA ARG A 31 6.97 -2.31 -7.41
C ARG A 31 7.13 -3.69 -8.02
N LEU A 32 7.59 -4.67 -7.24
CA LEU A 32 7.76 -6.04 -7.72
C LEU A 32 6.41 -6.70 -8.05
N LEU A 33 5.42 -6.50 -7.20
CA LEU A 33 4.07 -7.00 -7.46
C LEU A 33 3.46 -6.35 -8.71
N ALA A 34 3.58 -5.02 -8.84
CA ALA A 34 3.07 -4.30 -10.00
C ALA A 34 3.71 -4.77 -11.32
N ALA A 35 5.01 -5.07 -11.31
CA ALA A 35 5.70 -5.59 -12.48
C ALA A 35 5.23 -7.00 -12.86
N ARG A 36 4.90 -7.85 -11.86
CA ARG A 36 4.48 -9.24 -12.11
C ARG A 36 3.00 -9.40 -12.43
N LEU A 37 2.16 -8.52 -11.88
CA LEU A 37 0.71 -8.51 -12.12
C LEU A 37 0.30 -7.69 -13.35
N PRO A 38 1.20 -7.15 -14.16
CA PRO A 38 1.03 -6.00 -15.04
C PRO A 38 -0.01 -4.99 -14.49
N ALA A 39 0.32 -4.41 -13.30
CA ALA A 39 -0.59 -3.54 -12.55
C ALA A 39 -0.09 -2.10 -12.51
N ALA A 40 -1.01 -1.15 -12.36
CA ALA A 40 -0.66 0.21 -11.97
C ALA A 40 -0.10 0.21 -10.53
N LEU A 41 1.10 0.76 -10.34
CA LEU A 41 1.65 1.01 -9.01
C LEU A 41 1.15 2.36 -8.50
N LEU A 42 0.40 2.34 -7.42
CA LEU A 42 -0.20 3.50 -6.80
C LEU A 42 0.34 3.65 -5.37
N ASP A 43 1.48 4.32 -5.24
CA ASP A 43 2.10 4.62 -3.94
C ASP A 43 1.59 5.97 -3.43
N LEU A 44 1.02 5.99 -2.22
CA LEU A 44 0.38 7.16 -1.62
C LEU A 44 1.32 8.38 -1.59
N ASP A 45 2.56 8.16 -1.18
CA ASP A 45 3.51 9.24 -1.04
C ASP A 45 3.93 9.76 -2.44
N THR A 46 4.23 8.87 -3.37
CA THR A 46 4.55 9.24 -4.75
C THR A 46 3.41 9.98 -5.43
N ALA A 47 2.17 9.49 -5.28
CA ALA A 47 1.00 10.07 -5.95
C ALA A 47 0.61 11.45 -5.41
N THR A 48 0.96 11.76 -4.15
CA THR A 48 0.45 12.96 -3.48
C THR A 48 1.53 13.93 -2.98
N ALA A 49 2.82 13.54 -2.98
CA ALA A 49 3.91 14.32 -2.38
C ALA A 49 3.96 15.77 -2.90
N SER A 50 3.87 15.97 -4.20
CA SER A 50 3.99 17.31 -4.81
C SER A 50 2.86 18.25 -4.36
N LEU A 51 1.61 17.76 -4.31
CA LEU A 51 0.48 18.55 -3.84
C LEU A 51 0.53 18.76 -2.33
N THR A 52 0.94 17.73 -1.57
CA THR A 52 1.15 17.84 -0.11
C THR A 52 2.21 18.90 0.21
N ALA A 53 3.30 18.97 -0.56
CA ALA A 53 4.33 19.99 -0.38
C ALA A 53 3.81 21.41 -0.66
N VAL A 54 2.93 21.60 -1.65
CA VAL A 54 2.28 22.90 -1.89
C VAL A 54 1.40 23.29 -0.71
N ILE A 55 0.58 22.36 -0.22
CA ILE A 55 -0.29 22.58 0.95
C ILE A 55 0.56 22.88 2.19
N GLY A 56 1.66 22.16 2.41
CA GLY A 56 2.60 22.38 3.50
C GLY A 56 3.12 23.83 3.51
N ARG A 57 3.64 24.30 2.37
CA ARG A 57 4.11 25.70 2.25
C ARG A 57 2.99 26.71 2.54
N LEU A 58 1.77 26.47 2.10
CA LEU A 58 0.63 27.32 2.41
C LEU A 58 0.25 27.27 3.91
N HIS A 59 0.52 26.14 4.55
CA HIS A 59 0.31 25.93 5.98
C HIS A 59 1.50 26.41 6.85
N GLY A 60 2.59 26.81 6.22
CA GLY A 60 3.79 27.34 6.91
C GLY A 60 4.80 26.28 7.33
N THR A 61 4.77 25.09 6.73
CA THR A 61 5.75 24.01 6.97
C THR A 61 6.31 23.46 5.69
N ASP A 62 7.60 23.12 5.67
CA ASP A 62 8.27 22.36 4.63
C ASP A 62 8.47 20.88 5.04
N ASP A 63 8.09 20.52 6.27
CA ASP A 63 8.15 19.16 6.78
C ASP A 63 6.90 18.37 6.36
N LEU A 64 7.08 17.41 5.45
CA LEU A 64 6.00 16.53 4.98
C LEU A 64 5.54 15.52 6.04
N ASP A 65 6.33 15.32 7.10
CA ASP A 65 6.00 14.45 8.23
C ASP A 65 5.35 15.23 9.38
N ASP A 66 5.10 16.53 9.20
CA ASP A 66 4.39 17.36 10.18
C ASP A 66 3.02 16.75 10.52
N PRO A 67 2.73 16.49 11.82
CA PRO A 67 1.51 15.78 12.21
C PRO A 67 0.22 16.54 11.86
N GLU A 68 0.23 17.87 11.88
CA GLU A 68 -0.94 18.66 11.55
C GLU A 68 -1.19 18.67 10.04
N LEU A 69 -0.13 18.82 9.23
CA LEU A 69 -0.20 18.68 7.79
C LEU A 69 -0.69 17.28 7.40
N ALA A 70 -0.15 16.24 8.04
CA ALA A 70 -0.59 14.86 7.83
C ALA A 70 -2.08 14.68 8.13
N ARG A 71 -2.56 15.23 9.26
CA ARG A 71 -3.98 15.18 9.64
C ARG A 71 -4.86 15.94 8.64
N LEU A 72 -4.43 17.11 8.22
CA LEU A 72 -5.15 17.97 7.26
C LEU A 72 -5.31 17.31 5.89
N THR A 73 -4.25 16.66 5.40
CA THR A 73 -4.20 16.14 4.03
C THR A 73 -4.61 14.68 3.91
N ARG A 74 -4.66 13.92 5.01
CA ARG A 74 -4.87 12.47 5.01
C ARG A 74 -6.08 12.03 4.16
N ALA A 75 -7.24 12.60 4.41
CA ALA A 75 -8.47 12.19 3.72
C ALA A 75 -8.37 12.41 2.20
N ALA A 76 -7.86 13.57 1.77
CA ALA A 76 -7.69 13.89 0.37
C ALA A 76 -6.65 12.99 -0.31
N ARG A 77 -5.54 12.69 0.37
CA ARG A 77 -4.49 11.79 -0.15
C ARG A 77 -5.02 10.38 -0.40
N TYR A 78 -5.75 9.81 0.58
CA TYR A 78 -6.35 8.48 0.43
C TYR A 78 -7.48 8.46 -0.60
N GLU A 79 -8.28 9.52 -0.69
CA GLU A 79 -9.31 9.64 -1.74
C GLU A 79 -8.65 9.69 -3.13
N THR A 80 -7.57 10.45 -3.29
CA THR A 80 -6.80 10.48 -4.55
C THR A 80 -6.30 9.08 -4.92
N LEU A 81 -5.68 8.38 -3.96
CA LEU A 81 -5.17 7.03 -4.19
C LEU A 81 -6.29 6.06 -4.61
N THR A 82 -7.44 6.15 -3.94
CA THR A 82 -8.59 5.28 -4.21
C THR A 82 -9.18 5.56 -5.58
N ARG A 83 -9.34 6.83 -5.98
CA ARG A 83 -9.85 7.19 -7.32
C ARG A 83 -8.92 6.72 -8.43
N LEU A 84 -7.61 6.90 -8.27
CA LEU A 84 -6.63 6.37 -9.23
C LEU A 84 -6.74 4.85 -9.37
N ALA A 85 -6.99 4.14 -8.27
CA ALA A 85 -7.21 2.70 -8.32
C ALA A 85 -8.51 2.35 -9.06
N GLU A 86 -9.61 3.03 -8.76
CA GLU A 86 -10.90 2.83 -9.43
C GLU A 86 -10.79 3.05 -10.95
N ASP A 87 -10.12 4.11 -11.39
CA ASP A 87 -9.94 4.41 -12.80
C ASP A 87 -9.14 3.31 -13.54
N ASN A 88 -8.04 2.84 -12.93
CA ASN A 88 -7.23 1.76 -13.52
C ASN A 88 -7.99 0.44 -13.57
N LEU A 89 -8.66 0.07 -12.47
CA LEU A 89 -9.47 -1.15 -12.38
C LEU A 89 -10.62 -1.14 -13.39
N ALA A 90 -11.31 -0.01 -13.55
CA ALA A 90 -12.37 0.17 -14.55
C ALA A 90 -11.85 0.05 -15.99
N ALA A 91 -10.59 0.42 -16.22
CA ALA A 91 -9.90 0.22 -17.50
C ALA A 91 -9.39 -1.22 -17.71
N GLY A 92 -9.62 -2.13 -16.76
CA GLY A 92 -9.16 -3.52 -16.82
C GLY A 92 -7.70 -3.72 -16.39
N VAL A 93 -7.08 -2.73 -15.75
CA VAL A 93 -5.70 -2.77 -15.26
C VAL A 93 -5.71 -3.08 -13.77
N CYS A 94 -4.96 -4.10 -13.33
CA CYS A 94 -4.78 -4.36 -11.90
C CYS A 94 -4.17 -3.15 -11.19
N ALA A 95 -4.47 -2.98 -9.90
CA ALA A 95 -3.94 -1.89 -9.08
C ALA A 95 -3.19 -2.44 -7.86
N VAL A 96 -1.92 -2.06 -7.70
CA VAL A 96 -1.14 -2.29 -6.49
C VAL A 96 -1.06 -0.97 -5.73
N MET A 97 -1.83 -0.86 -4.66
CA MET A 97 -1.91 0.33 -3.81
C MET A 97 -0.95 0.18 -2.64
N VAL A 98 -0.08 1.16 -2.43
CA VAL A 98 0.92 1.15 -1.34
C VAL A 98 0.63 2.31 -0.38
N ALA A 99 0.25 2.00 0.84
CA ALA A 99 0.01 2.97 1.90
C ALA A 99 0.04 2.29 3.29
N PRO A 100 0.08 3.02 4.40
CA PRO A 100 -0.07 2.43 5.74
C PRO A 100 -1.44 1.77 5.97
N PHE A 101 -2.51 2.27 5.37
CA PHE A 101 -3.89 1.79 5.53
C PHE A 101 -4.30 1.60 7.00
N THR A 102 -3.83 2.50 7.88
CA THR A 102 -3.98 2.35 9.33
C THR A 102 -5.44 2.24 9.76
N THR A 103 -6.33 3.04 9.18
CA THR A 103 -7.77 3.01 9.49
C THR A 103 -8.39 1.70 9.00
N GLU A 104 -8.12 1.31 7.76
CA GLU A 104 -8.69 0.12 7.12
C GLU A 104 -8.17 -1.18 7.75
N ARG A 105 -6.94 -1.15 8.30
CA ARG A 105 -6.39 -2.28 9.05
C ARG A 105 -7.04 -2.49 10.40
N ARG A 106 -7.47 -1.40 11.07
CA ARG A 106 -7.97 -1.39 12.45
C ARG A 106 -9.48 -1.45 12.55
N ASP A 107 -10.17 -0.87 11.59
CA ASP A 107 -11.63 -0.80 11.57
C ASP A 107 -12.23 -1.67 10.44
N PRO A 108 -12.88 -2.79 10.78
CA PRO A 108 -13.54 -3.64 9.81
C PRO A 108 -14.60 -2.92 8.97
N ARG A 109 -15.22 -1.86 9.50
CA ARG A 109 -16.21 -1.07 8.74
C ARG A 109 -15.53 -0.21 7.67
N ALA A 110 -14.40 0.41 8.01
CA ALA A 110 -13.61 1.19 7.06
C ALA A 110 -13.05 0.28 5.96
N TRP A 111 -12.52 -0.89 6.34
CA TRP A 111 -12.07 -1.90 5.37
C TRP A 111 -13.18 -2.33 4.42
N GLU A 112 -14.33 -2.70 4.96
CA GLU A 112 -15.46 -3.16 4.14
C GLU A 112 -15.98 -2.06 3.22
N ALA A 113 -15.97 -0.79 3.66
CA ALA A 113 -16.34 0.35 2.82
C ALA A 113 -15.38 0.52 1.64
N LEU A 114 -14.06 0.47 1.88
CA LEU A 114 -13.05 0.55 0.83
C LEU A 114 -13.13 -0.65 -0.11
N ARG A 115 -13.20 -1.87 0.45
CA ARG A 115 -13.31 -3.11 -0.32
C ARG A 115 -14.52 -3.11 -1.25
N ARG A 116 -15.72 -2.78 -0.74
CA ARG A 116 -16.93 -2.67 -1.57
C ARG A 116 -16.79 -1.62 -2.67
N ARG A 117 -16.09 -0.53 -2.38
CA ARG A 117 -15.86 0.52 -3.36
C ARG A 117 -15.01 0.02 -4.52
N LEU A 118 -13.90 -0.66 -4.23
CA LEU A 118 -13.02 -1.23 -5.23
C LEU A 118 -13.64 -2.43 -5.95
N ASP A 119 -14.35 -3.31 -5.22
CA ASP A 119 -15.00 -4.51 -5.78
C ASP A 119 -16.16 -4.18 -6.76
N ARG A 120 -16.58 -2.92 -6.87
CA ARG A 120 -17.51 -2.51 -7.94
C ARG A 120 -16.87 -2.55 -9.33
N VAL A 121 -15.55 -2.41 -9.40
CA VAL A 121 -14.77 -2.32 -10.64
C VAL A 121 -13.63 -3.34 -10.70
N ALA A 122 -13.39 -4.09 -9.65
CA ALA A 122 -12.38 -5.13 -9.54
C ALA A 122 -13.01 -6.52 -9.37
N ALA A 123 -12.30 -7.55 -9.76
CA ALA A 123 -12.68 -8.96 -9.50
C ALA A 123 -12.49 -9.36 -8.03
N GLY A 124 -11.72 -8.61 -7.28
CA GLY A 124 -11.48 -8.79 -5.86
C GLY A 124 -10.41 -7.83 -5.33
N THR A 125 -10.47 -7.62 -4.02
CA THR A 125 -9.55 -6.74 -3.29
C THR A 125 -8.89 -7.53 -2.17
N THR A 126 -7.55 -7.53 -2.14
CA THR A 126 -6.74 -8.26 -1.15
C THR A 126 -5.86 -7.30 -0.38
N MET A 127 -5.89 -7.38 0.95
CA MET A 127 -4.94 -6.69 1.83
C MET A 127 -3.72 -7.59 2.06
N VAL A 128 -2.53 -7.05 1.89
CA VAL A 128 -1.24 -7.69 2.16
C VAL A 128 -0.55 -6.91 3.27
N TRP A 129 -0.25 -7.57 4.37
CA TRP A 129 0.43 -6.97 5.50
C TRP A 129 1.87 -7.46 5.60
N LEU A 130 2.82 -6.54 5.52
CA LEU A 130 4.23 -6.83 5.72
C LEU A 130 4.53 -6.76 7.23
N ARG A 131 4.59 -7.94 7.86
CA ARG A 131 4.92 -8.09 9.28
C ARG A 131 6.40 -7.78 9.51
N ILE A 132 6.67 -6.91 10.47
CA ILE A 132 8.03 -6.56 10.89
C ILE A 132 8.03 -6.27 12.40
N SER A 133 9.08 -6.64 13.12
CA SER A 133 9.26 -6.30 14.54
C SER A 133 9.73 -4.84 14.71
N GLY A 134 9.52 -4.28 15.90
CA GLY A 134 10.04 -2.96 16.25
C GLY A 134 11.56 -2.88 16.16
N ASP A 135 12.27 -3.94 16.59
CA ASP A 135 13.74 -4.01 16.55
C ASP A 135 14.26 -4.02 15.11
N ASP A 136 13.59 -4.73 14.21
CA ASP A 136 13.95 -4.78 12.79
C ASP A 136 13.68 -3.43 12.09
N VAL A 137 12.58 -2.75 12.45
CA VAL A 137 12.31 -1.40 11.97
C VAL A 137 13.44 -0.46 12.38
N LEU A 138 13.86 -0.49 13.64
CA LEU A 138 14.99 0.30 14.15
C LEU A 138 16.28 0.00 13.39
N SER A 139 16.61 -1.28 13.24
CA SER A 139 17.80 -1.72 12.50
C SER A 139 17.82 -1.13 11.08
N ARG A 140 16.71 -1.23 10.36
CA ARG A 140 16.59 -0.70 8.99
C ARG A 140 16.67 0.83 8.91
N VAL A 141 16.10 1.54 9.89
CA VAL A 141 16.20 3.01 9.97
C VAL A 141 17.64 3.42 10.26
N GLN A 142 18.36 2.69 11.13
CA GLN A 142 19.77 2.95 11.42
C GLN A 142 20.67 2.77 10.19
N GLN A 143 20.46 1.69 9.43
CA GLN A 143 21.23 1.42 8.21
C GLN A 143 21.05 2.50 7.14
N ARG A 144 19.93 3.22 7.14
CA ARG A 144 19.65 4.34 6.21
C ARG A 144 20.30 5.68 6.61
N GLY A 145 21.12 5.74 7.66
CA GLY A 145 21.99 6.88 7.96
C GLY A 145 21.40 7.93 8.90
N ALA A 146 20.46 7.60 9.76
CA ALA A 146 20.01 8.52 10.81
C ALA A 146 21.04 8.61 11.95
N GLY A 147 21.60 9.83 12.18
CA GLY A 147 22.70 10.10 13.11
C GLY A 147 22.42 9.80 14.60
N ARG A 148 23.47 10.00 15.43
CA ARG A 148 23.63 9.51 16.81
C ARG A 148 22.64 10.04 17.88
N ASP A 149 21.90 11.11 17.65
CA ASP A 149 21.03 11.74 18.67
C ASP A 149 19.61 11.14 18.76
N VAL A 150 19.37 10.03 18.12
CA VAL A 150 18.04 9.45 17.86
C VAL A 150 17.58 8.45 18.92
N ALA A 151 18.40 8.07 19.93
CA ALA A 151 18.07 6.94 20.82
C ALA A 151 16.84 7.19 21.72
N LYS A 152 16.57 8.43 22.15
CA LYS A 152 15.41 8.76 22.98
C LYS A 152 14.16 9.00 22.13
N LEU A 153 14.30 9.77 21.05
CA LEU A 153 13.27 9.95 20.02
C LEU A 153 12.84 8.61 19.39
N ARG A 154 13.74 7.64 19.34
CA ARG A 154 13.48 6.29 18.81
C ARG A 154 12.49 5.48 19.63
N ARG A 155 12.52 5.54 20.96
CA ARG A 155 11.56 4.80 21.82
C ARG A 155 10.16 5.37 21.71
N GLU A 156 10.05 6.70 21.74
CA GLU A 156 8.75 7.38 21.61
C GLU A 156 8.17 7.17 20.20
N TRP A 157 9.02 7.25 19.17
CA TRP A 157 8.62 6.97 17.81
C TRP A 157 8.19 5.51 17.61
N LEU A 158 8.93 4.53 18.16
CA LEU A 158 8.56 3.13 18.12
C LEU A 158 7.24 2.83 18.82
N ALA A 159 7.01 3.46 19.97
CA ALA A 159 5.76 3.31 20.71
C ALA A 159 4.54 3.84 19.93
N GLY A 160 4.76 4.74 18.97
CA GLY A 160 3.73 5.25 18.07
C GLY A 160 3.55 4.41 16.80
N LEU A 161 4.41 3.40 16.54
CA LEU A 161 4.26 2.55 15.36
C LEU A 161 3.14 1.54 15.53
N ASP A 162 2.32 1.45 14.51
CA ASP A 162 1.29 0.42 14.40
C ASP A 162 1.89 -0.88 13.84
N LEU A 163 2.38 -1.75 14.73
CA LEU A 163 3.00 -3.04 14.43
C LEU A 163 2.06 -4.23 14.61
N GLU A 164 0.85 -3.99 15.09
CA GLU A 164 -0.13 -5.04 15.31
C GLU A 164 -0.70 -5.59 13.99
N PRO A 165 -1.05 -6.86 13.93
CA PRO A 165 -1.69 -7.43 12.74
C PRO A 165 -3.02 -6.72 12.43
N PRO A 166 -3.42 -6.67 11.15
CA PRO A 166 -4.74 -6.14 10.79
C PRO A 166 -5.88 -6.92 11.44
N ALA A 167 -6.90 -6.19 11.91
CA ALA A 167 -8.13 -6.78 12.46
C ALA A 167 -9.08 -7.33 11.37
N VAL A 168 -8.65 -7.33 10.11
CA VAL A 168 -9.43 -7.73 8.94
C VAL A 168 -8.71 -8.86 8.20
N ALA A 169 -9.40 -9.55 7.30
CA ALA A 169 -8.79 -10.60 6.47
C ALA A 169 -7.64 -10.03 5.63
N HIS A 170 -6.48 -10.65 5.71
CA HIS A 170 -5.28 -10.22 5.02
C HIS A 170 -4.34 -11.40 4.71
N VAL A 171 -3.42 -11.19 3.78
CA VAL A 171 -2.25 -12.03 3.57
C VAL A 171 -1.12 -11.46 4.40
N GLU A 172 -0.62 -12.25 5.35
CA GLU A 172 0.55 -11.89 6.16
C GLU A 172 1.82 -12.40 5.50
N VAL A 173 2.85 -11.56 5.39
CA VAL A 173 4.17 -11.94 4.87
C VAL A 173 5.27 -11.34 5.73
N ASP A 174 6.32 -12.12 5.98
CA ASP A 174 7.49 -11.66 6.73
C ASP A 174 8.29 -10.64 5.91
N ALA A 175 8.36 -9.40 6.40
CA ALA A 175 9.11 -8.33 5.75
C ALA A 175 10.64 -8.55 5.74
N LEU A 176 11.15 -9.53 6.49
CA LEU A 176 12.59 -9.86 6.53
C LEU A 176 13.02 -10.76 5.36
N LEU A 177 12.10 -11.40 4.69
CA LEU A 177 12.39 -12.17 3.48
C LEU A 177 12.93 -11.27 2.36
N ALA A 178 13.64 -11.87 1.42
CA ALA A 178 14.06 -11.18 0.21
C ALA A 178 12.82 -10.63 -0.53
N PRO A 179 12.84 -9.39 -1.05
CA PRO A 179 11.66 -8.78 -1.69
C PRO A 179 11.04 -9.62 -2.81
N ALA A 180 11.87 -10.37 -3.56
CA ALA A 180 11.38 -11.28 -4.59
C ALA A 180 10.61 -12.46 -3.99
N ALA A 181 11.06 -13.02 -2.85
CA ALA A 181 10.36 -14.11 -2.17
C ALA A 181 9.02 -13.62 -1.59
N ILE A 182 8.98 -12.40 -1.01
CA ILE A 182 7.74 -11.76 -0.57
C ILE A 182 6.74 -11.66 -1.73
N ALA A 183 7.21 -11.18 -2.89
CA ALA A 183 6.34 -11.04 -4.06
C ALA A 183 5.77 -12.38 -4.53
N GLU A 184 6.57 -13.46 -4.53
CA GLU A 184 6.11 -14.81 -4.88
C GLU A 184 5.06 -15.33 -3.89
N GLU A 185 5.30 -15.16 -2.59
CA GLU A 185 4.39 -15.58 -1.54
C GLU A 185 3.03 -14.86 -1.68
N VAL A 186 3.07 -13.54 -1.88
CA VAL A 186 1.86 -12.75 -2.12
C VAL A 186 1.12 -13.24 -3.37
N LEU A 187 1.82 -13.39 -4.51
CA LEU A 187 1.20 -13.82 -5.76
C LEU A 187 0.54 -15.20 -5.64
N SER A 188 1.16 -16.11 -4.89
CA SER A 188 0.62 -17.45 -4.63
C SER A 188 -0.63 -17.43 -3.75
N ALA A 189 -0.77 -16.42 -2.89
CA ALA A 189 -1.89 -16.25 -1.98
C ALA A 189 -3.06 -15.44 -2.59
N LEU A 190 -2.83 -14.76 -3.73
CA LEU A 190 -3.91 -14.00 -4.38
C LEU A 190 -4.97 -14.96 -4.93
N PRO A 191 -6.25 -14.62 -4.77
CA PRO A 191 -7.31 -15.41 -5.38
C PRO A 191 -7.15 -15.41 -6.91
N PRO A 192 -7.41 -16.56 -7.59
CA PRO A 192 -7.40 -16.57 -9.04
C PRO A 192 -8.43 -15.54 -9.54
N GLY A 193 -8.01 -14.68 -10.47
CA GLY A 193 -8.91 -13.66 -11.04
C GLY A 193 -10.20 -14.33 -11.55
N ARG A 194 -11.35 -13.83 -11.12
CA ARG A 194 -12.65 -14.35 -11.58
C ARG A 194 -12.70 -14.18 -13.10
N ARG A 195 -12.80 -15.29 -13.78
CA ARG A 195 -13.09 -15.29 -15.22
C ARG A 195 -14.56 -14.89 -15.38
N SER A 196 -14.84 -13.79 -16.01
CA SER A 196 -16.19 -13.43 -16.48
C SER A 196 -16.49 -14.20 -17.76
#